data_c9121418b638280acf541a6bb8d8b191
#
_entry.id   c9121418b638280acf541a6bb8d8b191
#
_cell.length_a   1.000
_cell.length_b   1.000
_cell.length_c   1.000
_cell.angle_alpha   90.00
_cell.angle_beta   90.00
_cell.angle_gamma   90.00
#
_symmetry.space_group_name_H-M   'P 1'
#
loop_
_entity.id
_entity.type
_entity.pdbx_description
1 polymer ?
#
loop_
_entity_poly.entity_id
_entity_poly.type
_entity_poly.pdbx_seq_one_letter_code
_entity_poly.pdbx_strand_id
1 'polypeptide(L)'
;MDWTPLNITVRVGCNLSYETTVPTPVLFVLKPRLEGRVFVLQEKLSFGIVQPAFEFQDSHGNITYRSTLMPGRNEIQHDALVAVSSLPDSREIRGDIVPVGQLPFELLRYTLPSRYCDSDKLMNFAWNQFGQIEPT
;
A
#
# COMPACT_ATOMS: atom_id res chain seq x y z
N MET A 1 -8.85 15.32 -20.34
CA MET A 1 -9.27 14.35 -19.31
C MET A 1 -9.37 12.99 -19.98
N ASP A 2 -8.38 12.15 -19.79
CA ASP A 2 -8.42 10.78 -20.32
C ASP A 2 -9.42 9.97 -19.51
N TRP A 3 -10.56 9.72 -20.10
CA TRP A 3 -11.60 8.89 -19.50
C TRP A 3 -11.21 7.42 -19.66
N THR A 4 -10.70 6.81 -18.63
CA THR A 4 -10.38 5.39 -18.63
C THR A 4 -11.58 4.63 -18.08
N PRO A 5 -12.23 3.75 -18.86
CA PRO A 5 -13.38 3.02 -18.39
C PRO A 5 -12.98 2.04 -17.28
N LEU A 6 -13.75 2.03 -16.19
CA LEU A 6 -13.68 1.00 -15.14
C LEU A 6 -14.62 -0.14 -15.53
N ASN A 7 -14.10 -1.15 -16.21
CA ASN A 7 -14.89 -2.20 -16.85
C ASN A 7 -14.62 -3.61 -16.32
N ILE A 8 -13.75 -3.73 -15.31
CA ILE A 8 -13.52 -4.97 -14.57
C ILE A 8 -13.94 -4.76 -13.13
N THR A 9 -14.66 -5.74 -12.57
CA THR A 9 -14.96 -5.81 -11.16
C THR A 9 -14.11 -6.91 -10.52
N VAL A 10 -13.37 -6.56 -9.48
CA VAL A 10 -12.50 -7.49 -8.75
C VAL A 10 -12.97 -7.56 -7.29
N ARG A 11 -13.09 -8.76 -6.75
CA ARG A 11 -13.28 -8.96 -5.32
C ARG A 11 -11.93 -9.09 -4.64
N VAL A 12 -11.68 -8.26 -3.64
CA VAL A 12 -10.45 -8.23 -2.85
C VAL A 12 -10.79 -8.31 -1.36
N GLY A 13 -9.94 -8.96 -0.58
CA GLY A 13 -10.15 -9.04 0.85
C GLY A 13 -9.25 -10.05 1.52
N CYS A 14 -9.39 -10.15 2.83
CA CYS A 14 -8.66 -11.11 3.65
C CYS A 14 -9.41 -11.47 4.92
N ASN A 15 -9.09 -12.64 5.46
CA ASN A 15 -9.48 -13.07 6.79
C ASN A 15 -8.19 -13.30 7.60
N LEU A 16 -8.03 -12.55 8.68
CA LEU A 16 -6.87 -12.62 9.56
C LEU A 16 -7.32 -13.12 10.93
N SER A 17 -6.60 -14.08 11.47
CA SER A 17 -6.81 -14.60 12.82
C SER A 17 -5.51 -14.50 13.60
N TYR A 18 -5.56 -13.79 14.72
CA TYR A 18 -4.43 -13.60 15.62
C TYR A 18 -4.79 -14.15 17.00
N GLU A 19 -3.85 -14.83 17.62
CA GLU A 19 -3.93 -15.24 19.01
C GLU A 19 -2.86 -14.48 19.80
N THR A 20 -3.28 -13.81 20.86
CA THR A 20 -2.38 -13.03 21.73
C THR A 20 -2.57 -13.44 23.18
N THR A 21 -1.51 -13.34 23.96
CA THR A 21 -1.54 -13.65 25.41
C THR A 21 -1.64 -12.38 26.27
N VAL A 22 -1.35 -11.24 25.68
CA VAL A 22 -1.40 -9.92 26.33
C VAL A 22 -2.08 -8.91 25.41
N PRO A 23 -2.62 -7.80 25.92
CA PRO A 23 -3.12 -6.72 25.07
C PRO A 23 -2.02 -6.22 24.14
N THR A 24 -2.26 -6.30 22.82
CA THR A 24 -1.25 -6.04 21.79
C THR A 24 -1.73 -4.92 20.87
N PRO A 25 -1.10 -3.73 20.91
CA PRO A 25 -1.39 -2.66 19.97
C PRO A 25 -1.05 -3.06 18.54
N VAL A 26 -1.94 -2.73 17.59
CA VAL A 26 -1.79 -3.10 16.18
C VAL A 26 -2.18 -1.97 15.24
N LEU A 27 -1.55 -1.97 14.08
CA LEU A 27 -1.93 -1.15 12.93
C LEU A 27 -2.29 -2.08 11.77
N PHE A 28 -3.44 -1.82 11.15
CA PHE A 28 -3.90 -2.55 9.97
C PHE A 28 -3.99 -1.61 8.77
N VAL A 29 -3.42 -2.03 7.65
CA VAL A 29 -3.58 -1.38 6.34
C VAL A 29 -4.28 -2.40 5.44
N LEU A 30 -5.60 -2.35 5.38
CA LEU A 30 -6.43 -3.37 4.74
C LEU A 30 -7.26 -2.82 3.58
N LYS A 31 -7.62 -1.53 3.61
CA LYS A 31 -8.44 -0.92 2.57
C LYS A 31 -7.67 -0.72 1.27
N PRO A 32 -8.33 -0.90 0.12
CA PRO A 32 -7.79 -0.47 -1.15
C PRO A 32 -7.49 1.03 -1.13
N ARG A 33 -6.37 1.43 -1.70
CA ARG A 33 -6.06 2.83 -1.89
C ARG A 33 -6.93 3.40 -3.00
N LEU A 34 -7.61 4.51 -2.73
CA LEU A 34 -8.55 5.16 -3.65
C LEU A 34 -7.84 6.14 -4.60
N GLU A 35 -6.67 5.76 -5.10
CA GLU A 35 -5.92 6.58 -6.04
C GLU A 35 -5.98 6.02 -7.46
N GLY A 36 -6.06 6.94 -8.43
CA GLY A 36 -6.00 6.60 -9.83
C GLY A 36 -7.27 5.91 -10.36
N ARG A 37 -7.12 4.67 -10.86
CA ARG A 37 -8.15 3.94 -11.62
C ARG A 37 -8.86 2.86 -10.79
N VAL A 38 -9.14 3.17 -9.53
CA VAL A 38 -9.82 2.25 -8.61
C VAL A 38 -11.03 2.93 -8.00
N PHE A 39 -12.17 2.27 -8.06
CA PHE A 39 -13.39 2.71 -7.41
C PHE A 39 -13.99 1.58 -6.57
N VAL A 40 -14.25 1.83 -5.29
CA VAL A 40 -14.87 0.85 -4.40
C VAL A 40 -16.37 0.87 -4.58
N LEU A 41 -16.91 -0.25 -5.08
CA LEU A 41 -18.36 -0.45 -5.28
C LEU A 41 -19.06 -0.85 -3.98
N GLN A 42 -18.41 -1.73 -3.23
CA GLN A 42 -18.90 -2.26 -1.96
C GLN A 42 -17.72 -2.58 -1.06
N GLU A 43 -17.82 -2.30 0.22
CA GLU A 43 -16.80 -2.64 1.21
C GLU A 43 -17.44 -3.05 2.53
N LYS A 44 -16.89 -4.10 3.13
CA LYS A 44 -17.21 -4.54 4.48
C LYS A 44 -15.91 -4.82 5.23
N LEU A 45 -15.70 -4.09 6.31
CA LEU A 45 -14.59 -4.31 7.23
C LEU A 45 -15.18 -4.61 8.61
N SER A 46 -14.76 -5.72 9.19
CA SER A 46 -15.20 -6.17 10.51
C SER A 46 -13.98 -6.48 11.38
N PHE A 47 -13.95 -5.87 12.54
CA PHE A 47 -13.01 -6.20 13.58
C PHE A 47 -13.79 -7.01 14.64
N GLY A 48 -13.60 -8.33 14.66
CA GLY A 48 -14.16 -9.22 15.69
C GLY A 48 -13.40 -9.10 17.01
N ILE A 49 -13.07 -7.87 17.39
CA ILE A 49 -12.32 -7.52 18.61
C ILE A 49 -13.17 -6.61 19.48
N VAL A 50 -12.97 -6.69 20.78
CA VAL A 50 -13.74 -5.94 21.77
C VAL A 50 -13.40 -4.45 21.77
N GLN A 51 -12.15 -4.11 21.40
CA GLN A 51 -11.68 -2.73 21.40
C GLN A 51 -12.01 -2.03 20.08
N PRO A 52 -12.38 -0.74 20.11
CA PRO A 52 -12.67 0.01 18.92
C PRO A 52 -11.43 0.15 18.04
N ALA A 53 -11.64 0.14 16.73
CA ALA A 53 -10.63 0.47 15.74
C ALA A 53 -10.81 1.93 15.29
N PHE A 54 -9.73 2.70 15.34
CA PHE A 54 -9.70 4.10 14.94
C PHE A 54 -9.04 4.24 13.59
N GLU A 55 -9.79 4.80 12.63
CA GLU A 55 -9.30 5.07 11.28
C GLU A 55 -8.51 6.37 11.24
N PHE A 56 -7.41 6.38 10.52
CA PHE A 56 -6.62 7.57 10.18
C PHE A 56 -5.86 7.36 8.87
N GLN A 57 -5.42 8.46 8.27
CA GLN A 57 -4.57 8.40 7.09
C GLN A 57 -3.10 8.54 7.51
N ASP A 58 -2.25 7.64 7.03
CA ASP A 58 -0.81 7.70 7.28
C ASP A 58 -0.10 8.72 6.35
N SER A 59 1.20 8.92 6.58
CA SER A 59 2.01 9.86 5.78
C SER A 59 2.20 9.43 4.31
N HIS A 60 1.80 8.21 3.95
CA HIS A 60 1.83 7.69 2.59
C HIS A 60 0.46 7.71 1.90
N GLY A 61 -0.56 8.24 2.58
CA GLY A 61 -1.93 8.29 2.07
C GLY A 61 -2.71 6.99 2.25
N ASN A 62 -2.19 6.00 2.98
CA ASN A 62 -2.92 4.77 3.24
C ASN A 62 -3.97 4.97 4.34
N ILE A 63 -5.12 4.34 4.18
CA ILE A 63 -6.12 4.26 5.25
C ILE A 63 -5.67 3.19 6.24
N THR A 64 -5.36 3.62 7.44
CA THR A 64 -4.80 2.80 8.52
C THR A 64 -5.76 2.75 9.69
N TYR A 65 -5.90 1.57 10.29
CA TYR A 65 -6.67 1.36 11.51
C TYR A 65 -5.74 1.05 12.67
N ARG A 66 -5.89 1.79 13.75
CA ARG A 66 -5.23 1.51 15.03
C ARG A 66 -6.22 0.85 15.99
N SER A 67 -5.83 -0.26 16.58
CA SER A 67 -6.59 -0.96 17.61
C SER A 67 -5.68 -1.67 18.58
N THR A 68 -6.27 -2.38 19.56
CA THR A 68 -5.55 -3.28 20.48
C THR A 68 -6.22 -4.64 20.43
N LEU A 69 -5.47 -5.67 20.08
CA LEU A 69 -5.90 -7.06 20.18
C LEU A 69 -5.90 -7.44 21.67
N MET A 70 -7.00 -8.01 22.12
CA MET A 70 -7.11 -8.50 23.50
C MET A 70 -6.60 -9.95 23.59
N PRO A 71 -6.21 -10.42 24.78
CA PRO A 71 -5.82 -11.81 24.96
C PRO A 71 -6.88 -12.77 24.45
N GLY A 72 -6.43 -13.84 23.79
CA GLY A 72 -7.27 -14.80 23.09
C GLY A 72 -7.28 -14.60 21.58
N ARG A 73 -8.28 -15.19 20.93
CA ARG A 73 -8.43 -15.16 19.47
C ARG A 73 -9.13 -13.89 19.01
N ASN A 74 -8.53 -13.21 18.05
CA ASN A 74 -9.03 -12.00 17.43
C ASN A 74 -9.17 -12.23 15.91
N GLU A 75 -10.33 -11.93 15.34
CA GLU A 75 -10.61 -12.12 13.92
C GLU A 75 -10.88 -10.78 13.25
N ILE A 76 -10.20 -10.54 12.12
CA ILE A 76 -10.38 -9.35 11.30
C ILE A 76 -10.75 -9.82 9.90
N GLN A 77 -11.81 -9.28 9.35
CA GLN A 77 -12.31 -9.61 8.01
C GLN A 77 -12.46 -8.35 7.18
N HIS A 78 -11.88 -8.38 6.00
CA HIS A 78 -12.07 -7.36 4.98
C HIS A 78 -12.55 -8.02 3.70
N ASP A 79 -13.58 -7.45 3.08
CA ASP A 79 -14.13 -7.87 1.80
C ASP A 79 -14.60 -6.65 1.02
N ALA A 80 -14.13 -6.49 -0.20
CA ALA A 80 -14.51 -5.37 -1.05
C ALA A 80 -14.69 -5.80 -2.51
N LEU A 81 -15.62 -5.14 -3.19
CA LEU A 81 -15.75 -5.14 -4.64
C LEU A 81 -15.21 -3.82 -5.17
N VAL A 82 -14.23 -3.91 -6.06
CA VAL A 82 -13.59 -2.75 -6.67
C VAL A 82 -13.76 -2.79 -8.18
N ALA A 83 -14.09 -1.65 -8.77
CA ALA A 83 -14.06 -1.46 -10.21
C ALA A 83 -12.70 -0.93 -10.61
N VAL A 84 -12.09 -1.57 -11.59
CA VAL A 84 -10.77 -1.23 -12.13
C VAL A 84 -10.80 -1.21 -13.65
N SER A 85 -9.78 -0.61 -14.24
CA SER A 85 -9.61 -0.62 -15.70
C SER A 85 -9.06 -1.95 -16.18
N SER A 86 -9.54 -2.42 -17.34
CA SER A 86 -8.92 -3.53 -18.07
C SER A 86 -7.69 -3.12 -18.86
N LEU A 87 -7.46 -1.82 -19.00
CA LEU A 87 -6.26 -1.35 -19.70
C LEU A 87 -5.03 -1.64 -18.85
N PRO A 88 -3.97 -2.20 -19.44
CA PRO A 88 -2.72 -2.38 -18.73
C PRO A 88 -2.16 -1.02 -18.30
N ASP A 89 -1.38 -1.02 -17.24
CA ASP A 89 -0.61 0.15 -16.88
C ASP A 89 0.32 0.54 -18.01
N SER A 90 0.46 1.85 -18.25
CA SER A 90 1.38 2.35 -19.25
C SER A 90 2.81 1.88 -18.92
N ARG A 91 3.40 1.10 -19.83
CA ARG A 91 4.80 0.69 -19.73
C ARG A 91 5.73 1.73 -20.37
N GLU A 92 5.18 2.71 -21.03
CA GLU A 92 5.96 3.80 -21.63
C GLU A 92 6.29 4.81 -20.54
N ILE A 93 7.34 4.54 -19.81
CA ILE A 93 8.01 5.56 -18.99
C ILE A 93 8.84 6.38 -19.98
N ARG A 94 8.16 7.28 -20.69
CA ARG A 94 8.83 8.33 -21.48
C ARG A 94 8.93 9.55 -20.57
N GLY A 95 10.05 9.70 -19.93
CA GLY A 95 10.33 10.87 -19.13
C GLY A 95 11.83 11.02 -18.96
N ASP A 96 12.28 12.26 -18.94
CA ASP A 96 13.66 12.55 -18.61
C ASP A 96 13.94 12.15 -17.14
N ILE A 97 15.15 11.69 -16.90
CA ILE A 97 15.59 11.43 -15.52
C ILE A 97 15.60 12.76 -14.77
N VAL A 98 14.80 12.87 -13.73
CA VAL A 98 14.77 14.05 -12.86
C VAL A 98 15.87 13.94 -11.83
N PRO A 99 16.87 14.84 -11.82
CA PRO A 99 17.91 14.85 -10.79
C PRO A 99 17.31 15.00 -9.39
N VAL A 100 17.92 14.37 -8.39
CA VAL A 100 17.41 14.37 -7.00
C VAL A 100 17.17 15.78 -6.46
N GLY A 101 18.04 16.74 -6.82
CA GLY A 101 17.89 18.16 -6.43
C GLY A 101 16.68 18.89 -7.05
N GLN A 102 16.01 18.29 -8.02
CA GLN A 102 14.81 18.83 -8.67
C GLN A 102 13.54 18.04 -8.32
N LEU A 103 13.66 16.97 -7.53
CA LEU A 103 12.51 16.20 -7.08
C LEU A 103 11.60 17.05 -6.17
N PRO A 104 10.28 16.93 -6.30
CA PRO A 104 9.34 17.48 -5.32
C PRO A 104 9.68 16.97 -3.90
N PHE A 105 9.55 17.85 -2.91
CA PHE A 105 9.96 17.55 -1.52
C PHE A 105 9.28 16.31 -0.95
N GLU A 106 8.02 16.08 -1.31
CA GLU A 106 7.24 14.92 -0.90
C GLU A 106 7.80 13.60 -1.44
N LEU A 107 8.58 13.62 -2.53
CA LEU A 107 9.20 12.43 -3.12
C LEU A 107 10.57 12.11 -2.53
N LEU A 108 11.23 13.06 -1.84
CA LEU A 108 12.56 12.83 -1.28
C LEU A 108 12.59 11.68 -0.27
N ARG A 109 11.47 11.41 0.41
CA ARG A 109 11.36 10.25 1.33
C ARG A 109 11.64 8.92 0.65
N TYR A 110 11.38 8.80 -0.66
CA TYR A 110 11.60 7.55 -1.42
C TYR A 110 13.04 7.37 -1.88
N THR A 111 13.89 8.38 -1.70
CA THR A 111 15.34 8.27 -1.95
C THR A 111 16.11 7.80 -0.71
N LEU A 112 15.42 7.63 0.42
CA LEU A 112 16.01 7.20 1.68
C LEU A 112 15.72 5.72 1.96
N PRO A 113 16.62 5.00 2.63
CA PRO A 113 16.37 3.63 3.05
C PRO A 113 15.17 3.56 4.00
N SER A 114 14.45 2.46 3.95
CA SER A 114 13.34 2.20 4.88
C SER A 114 13.48 0.79 5.47
N ARG A 115 12.67 0.49 6.50
CA ARG A 115 12.65 -0.85 7.10
C ARG A 115 12.27 -1.94 6.09
N TYR A 116 11.50 -1.60 5.05
CA TYR A 116 11.05 -2.55 4.02
C TYR A 116 11.92 -2.51 2.75
N CYS A 117 12.62 -1.40 2.52
CA CYS A 117 13.54 -1.20 1.40
C CYS A 117 14.93 -0.93 1.97
N ASP A 118 15.64 -2.02 2.32
CA ASP A 118 16.97 -1.98 2.91
C ASP A 118 18.00 -1.75 1.79
N SER A 119 18.00 -0.53 1.24
CA SER A 119 18.81 -0.16 0.08
C SER A 119 20.31 -0.32 0.33
N ASP A 120 20.74 -0.16 1.59
CA ASP A 120 22.16 -0.30 1.96
C ASP A 120 22.65 -1.74 1.75
N LYS A 121 21.82 -2.74 2.05
CA LYS A 121 22.15 -4.15 1.82
C LYS A 121 22.08 -4.55 0.36
N LEU A 122 21.26 -3.88 -0.42
CA LEU A 122 21.06 -4.18 -1.84
C LEU A 122 21.98 -3.37 -2.77
N MET A 123 22.76 -2.44 -2.26
CA MET A 123 23.62 -1.54 -3.05
C MET A 123 24.59 -2.33 -3.95
N ASN A 124 25.30 -3.30 -3.42
CA ASN A 124 26.23 -4.10 -4.21
C ASN A 124 25.53 -4.97 -5.26
N PHE A 125 24.35 -5.49 -4.92
CA PHE A 125 23.54 -6.26 -5.88
C PHE A 125 23.07 -5.35 -7.02
N ALA A 126 22.52 -4.18 -6.71
CA ALA A 126 22.04 -3.22 -7.70
C ALA A 126 23.19 -2.74 -8.61
N TRP A 127 24.34 -2.44 -8.03
CA TRP A 127 25.53 -2.03 -8.80
C TRP A 127 26.01 -3.11 -9.75
N ASN A 128 26.05 -4.37 -9.31
CA ASN A 128 26.45 -5.50 -10.16
C ASN A 128 25.49 -5.75 -11.32
N GLN A 129 24.20 -5.47 -11.14
CA GLN A 129 23.18 -5.68 -12.16
C GLN A 129 23.02 -4.49 -13.12
N PHE A 130 23.15 -3.27 -12.62
CA PHE A 130 22.74 -2.05 -13.32
C PHE A 130 23.84 -1.00 -13.45
N GLY A 131 24.97 -1.17 -12.74
CA GLY A 131 26.05 -0.17 -12.70
C GLY A 131 26.77 0.09 -14.02
N GLN A 132 26.55 -0.76 -15.05
CA GLN A 132 27.09 -0.60 -16.40
C GLN A 132 26.07 -0.01 -17.38
N ILE A 133 24.85 0.30 -16.93
CA ILE A 133 23.80 0.88 -17.76
C ILE A 133 24.01 2.40 -17.77
N GLU A 134 24.34 2.93 -18.93
CA GLU A 134 24.41 4.39 -19.09
C GLU A 134 23.00 4.98 -19.04
N PRO A 135 22.81 6.11 -18.33
CA PRO A 135 21.53 6.82 -18.35
C PRO A 135 21.27 7.32 -19.78
N THR A 136 20.21 6.83 -20.40
CA THR A 136 19.74 7.29 -21.73
C THR A 136 18.78 8.45 -21.57
#